data_0924aae93d9d033415133c96e3838abd
#
_entry.id   0924aae93d9d033415133c96e3838abd
#
_cell.length_a   1.000
_cell.length_b   1.000
_cell.length_c   1.000
_cell.angle_alpha   90.00
_cell.angle_beta   90.00
_cell.angle_gamma   90.00
#
_symmetry.space_group_name_H-M   'P 1'
#
loop_
_entity.id
_entity.type
_entity.pdbx_description
1 polymer ?
#
loop_
_entity_poly.entity_id
_entity_poly.type
_entity_poly.pdbx_seq_one_letter_code
_entity_poly.pdbx_strand_id
1 'polypeptide(L)'
;MSQGLTVGGSRYLAEWYQPAMTEERLEQTARRIGQSAAELSARGRPVHVLVTILMPDDEVAFCLFAAGSPTLVEQACRHADIPFSRITRAITSPAVTRQ
;
A
#
# COMPACT_ATOMS: atom_id res chain seq x y z
N MET A 1 1.04 -16.61 21.91
CA MET A 1 1.33 -16.17 20.92
C MET A 1 0.53 -15.24 20.17
N SER A 2 0.91 -14.35 19.58
CA SER A 2 0.16 -13.30 19.01
C SER A 2 0.21 -13.31 17.54
N GLN A 3 0.06 -14.44 17.02
CA GLN A 3 0.17 -14.51 15.66
C GLN A 3 -0.88 -13.83 14.93
N GLY A 4 -1.97 -13.51 15.52
CA GLY A 4 -3.07 -12.87 14.85
C GLY A 4 -2.74 -11.52 14.23
N LEU A 5 -1.59 -10.97 14.58
CA LEU A 5 -1.18 -9.69 14.02
C LEU A 5 -0.44 -9.82 12.70
N THR A 6 -0.19 -11.04 12.26
CA THR A 6 0.51 -11.25 11.02
C THR A 6 -0.45 -11.12 9.85
N VAL A 7 -0.11 -10.25 8.90
CA VAL A 7 -0.88 -10.12 7.68
C VAL A 7 -0.29 -11.04 6.65
N GLY A 8 -1.12 -11.92 6.10
CA GLY A 8 -0.66 -12.89 5.11
C GLY A 8 -0.42 -12.26 3.76
N GLY A 9 0.11 -13.04 2.85
CA GLY A 9 0.38 -12.65 1.49
C GLY A 9 1.77 -12.12 1.30
N SER A 10 2.10 -11.93 0.04
CA SER A 10 3.37 -11.33 -0.32
C SER A 10 3.29 -9.83 -0.22
N ARG A 11 4.44 -9.19 -0.28
CA ARG A 11 4.50 -7.73 -0.22
C ARG A 11 4.76 -7.18 -1.60
N TYR A 12 4.07 -6.08 -1.92
CA TYR A 12 4.24 -5.39 -3.20
C TYR A 12 4.27 -3.91 -2.96
N LEU A 13 5.14 -3.22 -3.69
CA LEU A 13 5.30 -1.77 -3.57
C LEU A 13 4.76 -1.13 -4.84
N ALA A 14 3.73 -0.31 -4.70
CA ALA A 14 3.22 0.50 -5.80
C ALA A 14 3.90 1.86 -5.75
N GLU A 15 4.28 2.35 -6.92
CA GLU A 15 5.01 3.60 -7.04
C GLU A 15 4.29 4.50 -8.04
N TRP A 16 4.15 5.78 -7.71
CA TRP A 16 3.57 6.73 -8.66
C TRP A 16 4.16 8.12 -8.47
N TYR A 17 4.10 8.90 -9.55
CA TYR A 17 4.55 10.28 -9.54
C TYR A 17 3.48 11.13 -8.87
N GLN A 18 3.89 11.95 -7.90
CA GLN A 18 2.94 12.74 -7.14
C GLN A 18 3.53 14.12 -6.88
N PRO A 19 3.35 15.08 -7.80
CA PRO A 19 3.88 16.43 -7.61
C PRO A 19 3.04 17.20 -6.62
N ALA A 20 3.68 18.15 -5.93
CA ALA A 20 3.00 19.12 -5.08
C ALA A 20 2.08 18.51 -4.04
N MET A 21 2.43 17.33 -3.52
CA MET A 21 1.61 16.70 -2.50
C MET A 21 1.98 17.23 -1.12
N THR A 22 0.97 17.51 -0.32
CA THR A 22 1.15 17.90 1.08
C THR A 22 0.87 16.68 1.96
N GLU A 23 1.22 16.80 3.24
CA GLU A 23 0.92 15.73 4.19
C GLU A 23 -0.57 15.46 4.26
N GLU A 24 -1.37 16.51 4.23
CA GLU A 24 -2.81 16.37 4.30
C GLU A 24 -3.36 15.61 3.10
N ARG A 25 -2.85 15.92 1.92
CA ARG A 25 -3.29 15.23 0.72
C ARG A 25 -2.82 13.78 0.70
N LEU A 26 -1.64 13.53 1.28
CA LEU A 26 -1.17 12.16 1.41
C LEU A 26 -2.10 11.34 2.30
N GLU A 27 -2.56 11.94 3.41
CA GLU A 27 -3.49 11.25 4.28
C GLU A 27 -4.80 10.93 3.56
N GLN A 28 -5.30 11.86 2.77
CA GLN A 28 -6.52 11.64 2.00
C GLN A 28 -6.32 10.52 0.99
N THR A 29 -5.18 10.51 0.31
CA THR A 29 -4.85 9.46 -0.65
C THR A 29 -4.75 8.11 0.05
N ALA A 30 -4.08 8.08 1.19
CA ALA A 30 -3.93 6.84 1.95
C ALA A 30 -5.29 6.30 2.39
N ARG A 31 -6.22 7.17 2.77
CA ARG A 31 -7.55 6.74 3.14
C ARG A 31 -8.29 6.13 1.95
N ARG A 32 -8.17 6.74 0.77
CA ARG A 32 -8.82 6.18 -0.42
C ARG A 32 -8.27 4.81 -0.75
N ILE A 33 -6.96 4.64 -0.66
CA ILE A 33 -6.34 3.35 -0.92
C ILE A 33 -6.80 2.33 0.10
N GLY A 34 -6.85 2.74 1.38
CA GLY A 34 -7.30 1.85 2.45
C GLY A 34 -8.74 1.40 2.26
N GLN A 35 -9.63 2.31 1.84
CA GLN A 35 -11.01 1.97 1.58
C GLN A 35 -11.13 1.01 0.41
N SER A 36 -10.35 1.25 -0.64
CA SER A 36 -10.34 0.38 -1.80
C SER A 36 -9.90 -1.03 -1.42
N ALA A 37 -8.84 -1.13 -0.64
CA ALA A 37 -8.33 -2.42 -0.18
C ALA A 37 -9.36 -3.13 0.70
N ALA A 38 -10.03 -2.39 1.56
CA ALA A 38 -11.05 -2.96 2.43
C ALA A 38 -12.23 -3.51 1.63
N GLU A 39 -12.63 -2.81 0.58
CA GLU A 39 -13.72 -3.26 -0.26
C GLU A 39 -13.37 -4.54 -1.01
N LEU A 40 -12.17 -4.63 -1.52
CA LEU A 40 -11.72 -5.85 -2.19
C LEU A 40 -11.65 -7.01 -1.21
N SER A 41 -11.11 -6.74 -0.02
CA SER A 41 -11.00 -7.77 1.00
C SER A 41 -12.37 -8.28 1.42
N ALA A 42 -13.36 -7.40 1.50
CA ALA A 42 -14.72 -7.78 1.85
C ALA A 42 -15.35 -8.68 0.80
N ARG A 43 -14.85 -8.64 -0.43
CA ARG A 43 -15.33 -9.48 -1.51
C ARG A 43 -14.52 -10.77 -1.67
N GLY A 44 -13.71 -11.11 -0.68
CA GLY A 44 -12.91 -12.31 -0.73
C GLY A 44 -11.63 -12.16 -1.52
N ARG A 45 -11.20 -10.94 -1.79
CA ARG A 45 -9.97 -10.65 -2.53
C ARG A 45 -9.03 -9.87 -1.61
N PRO A 46 -8.34 -10.56 -0.72
CA PRO A 46 -7.61 -9.88 0.37
C PRO A 46 -6.42 -9.09 -0.13
N VAL A 47 -6.42 -7.82 0.22
CA VAL A 47 -5.32 -6.92 -0.03
C VAL A 47 -5.32 -5.91 1.12
N HIS A 48 -4.13 -5.64 1.67
CA HIS A 48 -4.01 -4.78 2.84
C HIS A 48 -2.94 -3.75 2.61
N VAL A 49 -3.23 -2.52 3.01
CA VAL A 49 -2.25 -1.43 2.97
C VAL A 49 -1.42 -1.51 4.24
N LEU A 50 -0.10 -1.51 4.10
CA LEU A 50 0.79 -1.56 5.24
C LEU A 50 1.35 -0.18 5.57
N VAL A 51 1.79 0.57 4.57
CA VAL A 51 2.31 1.92 4.79
C VAL A 51 2.28 2.68 3.48
N THR A 52 2.06 4.00 3.57
CA THR A 52 2.12 4.90 2.42
C THR A 52 3.22 5.91 2.71
N ILE A 53 4.09 6.13 1.74
CA ILE A 53 5.27 6.98 1.90
C ILE A 53 5.30 8.02 0.80
N LEU A 54 5.63 9.24 1.18
CA LEU A 54 5.85 10.31 0.22
C LEU A 54 7.29 10.76 0.28
N MET A 55 7.92 10.83 -0.87
CA MET A 55 9.25 11.40 -1.03
C MET A 55 9.07 12.75 -1.73
N PRO A 56 8.89 13.84 -0.97
CA PRO A 56 8.47 15.10 -1.60
C PRO A 56 9.51 15.69 -2.53
N ASP A 57 10.79 15.52 -2.22
CA ASP A 57 11.82 16.11 -3.07
C ASP A 57 11.90 15.40 -4.41
N ASP A 58 11.54 14.13 -4.45
CA ASP A 58 11.54 13.36 -5.70
C ASP A 58 10.17 13.33 -6.34
N GLU A 59 9.17 13.88 -5.68
CA GLU A 59 7.79 13.89 -6.16
C GLU A 59 7.27 12.50 -6.46
N VAL A 60 7.61 11.55 -5.62
CA VAL A 60 7.23 10.16 -5.78
C VAL A 60 6.54 9.68 -4.52
N ALA A 61 5.49 8.92 -4.69
CA ALA A 61 4.80 8.28 -3.58
C ALA A 61 4.85 6.77 -3.73
N PHE A 62 4.82 6.09 -2.61
CA PHE A 62 4.85 4.63 -2.57
C PHE A 62 3.77 4.13 -1.63
N CYS A 63 3.21 2.99 -1.94
CA CYS A 63 2.34 2.29 -1.00
C CYS A 63 2.74 0.83 -0.96
N LEU A 64 3.00 0.35 0.24
CA LEU A 64 3.36 -1.06 0.44
C LEU A 64 2.11 -1.82 0.82
N PHE A 65 1.87 -2.91 0.10
CA PHE A 65 0.68 -3.74 0.29
C PHE A 65 1.09 -5.16 0.65
N ALA A 66 0.19 -5.84 1.35
CA ALA A 66 0.24 -7.29 1.48
C ALA A 66 -0.93 -7.83 0.67
N ALA A 67 -0.66 -8.75 -0.24
CA ALA A 67 -1.69 -9.29 -1.12
C ALA A 67 -1.26 -10.65 -1.66
N GLY A 68 -2.21 -11.39 -2.18
CA GLY A 68 -1.92 -12.70 -2.78
C GLY A 68 -1.27 -12.60 -4.15
N SER A 69 -1.43 -11.47 -4.83
CA SER A 69 -0.89 -11.31 -6.18
C SER A 69 -0.74 -9.85 -6.51
N PRO A 70 0.13 -9.50 -7.46
CA PRO A 70 0.24 -8.10 -7.89
C PRO A 70 -1.02 -7.61 -8.57
N THR A 71 -1.82 -8.49 -9.16
CA THR A 71 -3.07 -8.10 -9.78
C THR A 71 -4.04 -7.48 -8.77
N LEU A 72 -4.09 -8.02 -7.56
CA LEU A 72 -4.93 -7.44 -6.51
C LEU A 72 -4.48 -6.04 -6.14
N VAL A 73 -3.16 -5.82 -6.11
CA VAL A 73 -2.61 -4.49 -5.82
C VAL A 73 -2.98 -3.52 -6.94
N GLU A 74 -2.88 -3.97 -8.19
CA GLU A 74 -3.29 -3.14 -9.32
C GLU A 74 -4.76 -2.75 -9.21
N GLN A 75 -5.62 -3.72 -8.86
CA GLN A 75 -7.04 -3.44 -8.72
C GLN A 75 -7.30 -2.44 -7.61
N ALA A 76 -6.61 -2.58 -6.48
CA ALA A 76 -6.77 -1.66 -5.38
C ALA A 76 -6.36 -0.24 -5.79
N CYS A 77 -5.26 -0.10 -6.51
CA CYS A 77 -4.78 1.19 -6.97
C CYS A 77 -5.75 1.81 -7.99
N ARG A 78 -6.22 1.01 -8.93
CA ARG A 78 -7.15 1.53 -9.95
C ARG A 78 -8.47 1.95 -9.33
N HIS A 79 -8.97 1.16 -8.40
CA HIS A 79 -10.21 1.48 -7.73
C HIS A 79 -10.09 2.75 -6.89
N ALA A 80 -8.90 3.03 -6.38
CA ALA A 80 -8.63 4.24 -5.62
C ALA A 80 -8.17 5.41 -6.50
N ASP A 81 -8.12 5.19 -7.83
CA ASP A 81 -7.73 6.20 -8.79
C ASP A 81 -6.28 6.64 -8.60
N ILE A 82 -5.41 5.69 -8.35
CA ILE A 82 -3.97 5.94 -8.19
C ILE A 82 -3.27 5.59 -9.50
N PRO A 83 -2.62 6.55 -10.16
CA PRO A 83 -1.96 6.31 -11.45
C PRO A 83 -0.58 5.69 -11.25
N PHE A 84 -0.53 4.48 -10.76
CA PHE A 84 0.76 3.85 -10.46
C PHE A 84 1.59 3.66 -11.72
N SER A 85 2.91 3.86 -11.57
CA SER A 85 3.87 3.66 -12.64
C SER A 85 4.29 2.21 -12.70
N ARG A 86 4.43 1.58 -11.54
CA ARG A 86 4.80 0.17 -11.50
C ARG A 86 4.48 -0.40 -10.13
N ILE A 87 4.39 -1.73 -10.09
CA ILE A 87 4.22 -2.48 -8.88
C ILE A 87 5.35 -3.50 -8.84
N THR A 88 6.10 -3.51 -7.74
CA THR A 88 7.28 -4.35 -7.61
C THR A 88 7.11 -5.24 -6.39
N ARG A 89 7.48 -6.49 -6.54
CA ARG A 89 7.48 -7.39 -5.39
C ARG A 89 8.52 -6.90 -4.40
N ALA A 90 8.18 -6.91 -3.13
CA ALA A 90 9.05 -6.41 -2.08
C ALA A 90 9.22 -7.46 -1.01
N ILE A 91 10.37 -7.44 -0.38
CA ILE A 91 10.64 -8.28 0.78
C ILE A 91 10.89 -7.34 1.94
N THR A 92 10.17 -7.57 3.03
CA THR A 92 10.28 -6.69 4.18
C THR A 92 10.84 -7.46 5.36
N SER A 93 11.51 -6.74 6.21
CA SER A 93 12.01 -7.28 7.47
C SER A 93 11.43 -6.42 8.57
N PRO A 94 10.78 -7.01 9.56
CA PRO A 94 10.18 -6.20 10.62
C PRO A 94 11.27 -5.52 11.43
N ALA A 95 10.94 -4.38 11.98
CA ALA A 95 11.86 -3.67 12.84
C ALA A 95 12.14 -4.51 14.08
N VAL A 96 13.37 -4.45 14.56
CA VAL A 96 13.77 -5.15 15.77
C VAL A 96 13.71 -4.17 16.92
N THR A 97 12.91 -4.48 17.93
CA THR A 97 12.78 -3.65 19.10
C THR A 97 13.75 -4.14 20.18
N ARG A 98 14.50 -3.21 20.74
CA ARG A 98 15.44 -3.53 21.79
C ARG A 98 14.91 -3.05 23.11
N GLN A 99 15.11 -3.83 24.12
CA GLN A 99 14.64 -3.50 25.47
C GLN A 99 15.71 -2.85 26.30
#